data_7daedd2696b4db528353c9b45fa2a6ed
#
_entry.id   7daedd2696b4db528353c9b45fa2a6ed
#
_cell.length_a   1.000
_cell.length_b   1.000
_cell.length_c   1.000
_cell.angle_alpha   90.00
_cell.angle_beta   90.00
_cell.angle_gamma   90.00
#
_symmetry.space_group_name_H-M   'P 1'
#
loop_
_entity.id
_entity.type
_entity.pdbx_description
1 polymer ?
#
loop_
_entity_poly.entity_id
_entity_poly.type
_entity_poly.pdbx_seq_one_letter_code
_entity_poly.pdbx_strand_id
1 'polypeptide(L)'
;MNVDGERTFDAPRATVWLVLNDPAAMASTMPGVESFDVHDDKRWTANVKIPLGLGGLKMKVDMEKTDERELEHAAMHIKGQGVGAMMNMQTRFDLSDASGGGTLMKWAADVKIAGPVGSMGQRVLQPIVNQQVQHVLGALDERVQEAKGSQPPAEGPKDYGPPADSDADPEPESGTSGAEEGISPISDEPYEQ
;
A
#
# COMPACT_ATOMS: atom_id res chain seq x y z
N MET A 1 17.82 10.45 15.95
CA MET A 1 17.02 9.77 16.99
C MET A 1 16.21 8.68 16.32
N ASN A 2 16.02 7.54 16.99
CA ASN A 2 15.19 6.47 16.45
C ASN A 2 13.85 6.46 17.17
N VAL A 3 12.80 6.28 16.42
CA VAL A 3 11.44 6.02 16.90
C VAL A 3 10.89 4.83 16.16
N ASP A 4 10.21 3.97 16.88
CA ASP A 4 9.60 2.76 16.35
C ASP A 4 8.35 2.40 17.13
N GLY A 5 7.58 1.50 16.58
CA GLY A 5 6.38 1.02 17.24
C GLY A 5 5.60 0.03 16.38
N GLU A 6 4.44 -0.32 16.89
CA GLU A 6 3.49 -1.16 16.17
C GLU A 6 2.08 -0.61 16.30
N ARG A 7 1.25 -0.92 15.32
CA ARG A 7 -0.17 -0.58 15.30
C ARG A 7 -0.97 -1.70 14.67
N THR A 8 -2.06 -2.09 15.31
CA THR A 8 -3.01 -3.04 14.72
C THR A 8 -4.21 -2.28 14.17
N PHE A 9 -4.52 -2.52 12.89
CA PHE A 9 -5.70 -1.99 12.21
C PHE A 9 -6.76 -3.08 12.12
N ASP A 10 -8.01 -2.74 12.39
CA ASP A 10 -9.16 -3.62 12.18
C ASP A 10 -9.61 -3.54 10.71
N ALA A 11 -8.73 -3.95 9.81
CA ALA A 11 -8.97 -4.00 8.38
C ALA A 11 -8.03 -4.99 7.71
N PRO A 12 -8.43 -5.59 6.56
CA PRO A 12 -7.56 -6.45 5.77
C PRO A 12 -6.29 -5.73 5.29
N ARG A 13 -5.21 -6.47 5.14
CA ARG A 13 -3.89 -5.94 4.73
C ARG A 13 -3.94 -5.17 3.40
N ALA A 14 -4.76 -5.61 2.46
CA ALA A 14 -4.97 -4.90 1.20
C ALA A 14 -5.56 -3.49 1.40
N THR A 15 -6.52 -3.34 2.32
CA THR A 15 -7.11 -2.03 2.65
C THR A 15 -6.09 -1.10 3.30
N VAL A 16 -5.32 -1.62 4.28
CA VAL A 16 -4.26 -0.85 4.94
C VAL A 16 -3.18 -0.44 3.94
N TRP A 17 -2.78 -1.35 3.06
CA TRP A 17 -1.80 -1.10 2.01
C TRP A 17 -2.25 0.02 1.05
N LEU A 18 -3.49 -0.02 0.59
CA LEU A 18 -4.04 1.02 -0.29
C LEU A 18 -3.97 2.40 0.36
N VAL A 19 -4.35 2.53 1.63
CA VAL A 19 -4.30 3.81 2.35
C VAL A 19 -2.86 4.30 2.52
N LEU A 20 -1.92 3.42 2.89
CA LEU A 20 -0.51 3.78 3.09
C LEU A 20 0.22 4.15 1.78
N ASN A 21 -0.26 3.67 0.64
CA ASN A 21 0.32 3.95 -0.67
C ASN A 21 -0.46 5.00 -1.49
N ASP A 22 -1.57 5.51 -0.97
CA ASP A 22 -2.28 6.63 -1.57
C ASP A 22 -1.65 7.97 -1.10
N PRO A 23 -1.00 8.73 -2.00
CA PRO A 23 -0.37 10.00 -1.65
C PRO A 23 -1.37 11.02 -1.07
N ALA A 24 -2.61 11.05 -1.55
CA ALA A 24 -3.62 11.98 -1.07
C ALA A 24 -4.11 11.60 0.34
N ALA A 25 -4.31 10.30 0.60
CA ALA A 25 -4.60 9.80 1.93
C ALA A 25 -3.46 10.13 2.89
N MET A 26 -2.22 9.86 2.51
CA MET A 26 -1.04 10.15 3.33
C MET A 26 -0.87 11.65 3.61
N ALA A 27 -1.10 12.52 2.61
CA ALA A 27 -1.07 13.96 2.82
C ALA A 27 -2.06 14.40 3.91
N SER A 28 -3.24 13.82 3.93
CA SER A 28 -4.28 14.14 4.92
C SER A 28 -3.96 13.66 6.34
N THR A 29 -3.07 12.69 6.50
CA THR A 29 -2.62 12.21 7.82
C THR A 29 -1.48 13.04 8.41
N MET A 30 -0.79 13.82 7.59
CA MET A 30 0.34 14.64 8.03
C MET A 30 -0.14 15.92 8.71
N PRO A 31 0.24 16.17 9.96
CA PRO A 31 -0.18 17.39 10.67
C PRO A 31 0.52 18.63 10.08
N GLY A 32 -0.27 19.71 9.92
CA GLY A 32 0.24 21.00 9.50
C GLY A 32 0.63 21.10 8.01
N VAL A 33 0.14 20.22 7.16
CA VAL A 33 0.33 20.31 5.71
C VAL A 33 -0.40 21.56 5.18
N GLU A 34 0.35 22.47 4.55
CA GLU A 34 -0.17 23.65 3.87
C GLU A 34 -0.37 23.40 2.35
N SER A 35 0.50 22.59 1.75
CA SER A 35 0.37 22.12 0.36
C SER A 35 1.04 20.75 0.18
N PHE A 36 0.59 20.01 -0.83
CA PHE A 36 1.11 18.70 -1.17
C PHE A 36 1.07 18.51 -2.69
N ASP A 37 2.24 18.18 -3.27
CA ASP A 37 2.43 18.04 -4.69
C ASP A 37 2.94 16.62 -4.99
N VAL A 38 2.22 15.89 -5.83
CA VAL A 38 2.61 14.56 -6.33
C VAL A 38 3.38 14.74 -7.63
N HIS A 39 4.62 14.27 -7.68
CA HIS A 39 5.44 14.33 -8.88
C HIS A 39 5.33 13.06 -9.72
N ASP A 40 5.35 11.91 -9.05
CA ASP A 40 5.14 10.57 -9.61
C ASP A 40 4.73 9.60 -8.50
N ASP A 41 4.67 8.31 -8.82
CA ASP A 41 4.28 7.22 -7.90
C ASP A 41 5.27 6.99 -6.73
N LYS A 42 6.46 7.60 -6.81
CA LYS A 42 7.52 7.46 -5.79
C LYS A 42 7.93 8.75 -5.13
N ARG A 43 7.60 9.91 -5.69
CA ARG A 43 8.12 11.21 -5.21
C ARG A 43 7.00 12.22 -5.00
N TRP A 44 7.03 12.83 -3.81
CA TRP A 44 6.10 13.87 -3.39
C TRP A 44 6.83 15.01 -2.68
N THR A 45 6.23 16.19 -2.69
CA THR A 45 6.70 17.33 -1.93
C THR A 45 5.54 17.91 -1.11
N ALA A 46 5.80 18.24 0.15
CA ALA A 46 4.83 18.92 1.00
C ALA A 46 5.44 20.20 1.60
N ASN A 47 4.63 21.22 1.78
CA ASN A 47 4.95 22.32 2.67
C ASN A 47 4.19 22.11 3.98
N VAL A 48 4.93 22.02 5.08
CA VAL A 48 4.36 21.72 6.41
C VAL A 48 4.71 22.81 7.40
N LYS A 49 3.82 23.05 8.35
CA LYS A 49 4.04 23.92 9.49
C LYS A 49 3.97 23.09 10.78
N ILE A 50 5.13 22.83 11.37
CA ILE A 50 5.25 22.07 12.62
C ILE A 50 5.18 23.04 13.80
N PRO A 51 4.28 22.84 14.77
CA PRO A 51 4.21 23.68 15.96
C PRO A 51 5.48 23.49 16.82
N LEU A 52 6.22 24.59 17.03
CA LEU A 52 7.38 24.65 17.91
C LEU A 52 7.22 25.85 18.86
N GLY A 53 6.74 25.61 20.07
CA GLY A 53 6.54 26.66 21.08
C GLY A 53 5.61 27.79 20.60
N LEU A 54 6.03 29.05 20.76
CA LEU A 54 5.25 30.23 20.35
C LEU A 54 5.24 30.51 18.85
N GLY A 55 5.94 29.72 18.06
CA GLY A 55 6.01 29.83 16.60
C GLY A 55 5.81 28.51 15.90
N GLY A 56 5.72 28.51 14.58
CA GLY A 56 5.70 27.29 13.76
C GLY A 56 6.97 27.22 12.93
N LEU A 57 7.54 26.03 12.81
CA LEU A 57 8.61 25.75 11.86
C LEU A 57 7.98 25.41 10.51
N LYS A 58 8.12 26.29 9.53
CA LYS A 58 7.74 25.98 8.15
C LYS A 58 8.87 25.23 7.47
N MET A 59 8.53 24.10 6.85
CA MET A 59 9.47 23.24 6.14
C MET A 59 8.89 22.82 4.79
N LYS A 60 9.75 22.82 3.77
CA LYS A 60 9.53 22.04 2.56
C LYS A 60 10.05 20.62 2.82
N VAL A 61 9.24 19.62 2.56
CA VAL A 61 9.53 18.21 2.79
C VAL A 61 9.45 17.47 1.48
N ASP A 62 10.58 16.96 1.02
CA ASP A 62 10.67 16.09 -0.15
C ASP A 62 10.67 14.62 0.31
N MET A 63 9.80 13.81 -0.24
CA MET A 63 9.58 12.40 0.11
C MET A 63 9.83 11.53 -1.10
N GLU A 64 10.57 10.46 -0.90
CA GLU A 64 10.91 9.47 -1.93
C GLU A 64 10.73 8.06 -1.40
N LYS A 65 9.90 7.25 -2.09
CA LYS A 65 9.76 5.82 -1.81
C LYS A 65 11.01 5.11 -2.33
N THR A 66 11.75 4.45 -1.44
CA THR A 66 13.06 3.82 -1.73
C THR A 66 12.99 2.33 -1.89
N ASP A 67 12.02 1.68 -1.25
CA ASP A 67 11.76 0.24 -1.36
C ASP A 67 10.27 -0.04 -1.21
N GLU A 68 9.79 -1.10 -1.88
CA GLU A 68 8.40 -1.52 -1.85
C GLU A 68 8.26 -2.99 -2.18
N ARG A 69 7.54 -3.71 -1.34
CA ARG A 69 7.01 -5.05 -1.60
C ARG A 69 5.54 -5.02 -1.31
N GLU A 70 4.74 -5.21 -2.36
CA GLU A 70 3.30 -5.09 -2.30
C GLU A 70 2.69 -5.88 -1.13
N LEU A 71 1.79 -5.24 -0.40
CA LEU A 71 1.10 -5.76 0.79
C LEU A 71 1.99 -6.12 1.99
N GLU A 72 3.30 -5.93 1.91
CA GLU A 72 4.23 -6.39 2.95
C GLU A 72 5.10 -5.28 3.52
N HIS A 73 5.72 -4.47 2.69
CA HIS A 73 6.77 -3.55 3.12
C HIS A 73 6.85 -2.31 2.25
N ALA A 74 7.11 -1.15 2.86
CA ALA A 74 7.63 0.00 2.14
C ALA A 74 8.62 0.78 3.00
N ALA A 75 9.57 1.43 2.32
CA ALA A 75 10.54 2.33 2.92
C ALA A 75 10.57 3.66 2.17
N MET A 76 10.81 4.74 2.92
CA MET A 76 10.86 6.08 2.38
C MET A 76 12.05 6.85 2.91
N HIS A 77 12.61 7.69 2.06
CA HIS A 77 13.56 8.72 2.43
C HIS A 77 12.89 10.08 2.39
N ILE A 78 12.99 10.83 3.47
CA ILE A 78 12.30 12.10 3.66
C ILE A 78 13.32 13.16 4.03
N LYS A 79 13.37 14.26 3.26
CA LYS A 79 14.25 15.40 3.49
C LYS A 79 13.40 16.64 3.76
N GLY A 80 13.62 17.27 4.89
CA GLY A 80 12.96 18.52 5.25
C GLY A 80 13.94 19.68 5.27
N GLN A 81 13.53 20.83 4.72
CA GLN A 81 14.30 22.07 4.75
C GLN A 81 13.40 23.19 5.23
N GLY A 82 13.86 23.90 6.27
CA GLY A 82 13.17 25.04 6.85
C GLY A 82 14.15 26.05 7.45
N VAL A 83 13.63 27.20 7.86
CA VAL A 83 14.45 28.22 8.51
C VAL A 83 14.91 27.69 9.88
N GLY A 84 16.22 27.51 10.03
CA GLY A 84 16.83 27.01 11.27
C GLY A 84 16.76 25.49 11.47
N ALA A 85 16.28 24.71 10.48
CA ALA A 85 16.25 23.27 10.56
C ALA A 85 16.45 22.60 9.20
N MET A 86 17.24 21.53 9.20
CA MET A 86 17.30 20.53 8.15
C MET A 86 16.99 19.18 8.77
N MET A 87 16.10 18.41 8.15
CA MET A 87 15.71 17.08 8.58
C MET A 87 16.09 16.07 7.50
N ASN A 88 16.63 14.95 7.94
CA ASN A 88 16.80 13.75 7.12
C ASN A 88 16.20 12.58 7.90
N MET A 89 15.21 11.91 7.30
CA MET A 89 14.52 10.81 7.93
C MET A 89 14.45 9.62 6.97
N GLN A 90 14.76 8.45 7.49
CA GLN A 90 14.48 7.19 6.82
C GLN A 90 13.40 6.49 7.62
N THR A 91 12.32 6.14 6.98
CA THR A 91 11.22 5.41 7.60
C THR A 91 10.89 4.16 6.81
N ARG A 92 10.38 3.15 7.52
CA ARG A 92 9.89 1.91 6.92
C ARG A 92 8.72 1.38 7.72
N PHE A 93 7.90 0.59 7.07
CA PHE A 93 6.89 -0.22 7.74
C PHE A 93 6.82 -1.63 7.13
N ASP A 94 6.41 -2.58 7.96
CA ASP A 94 6.16 -3.97 7.60
C ASP A 94 4.73 -4.32 8.02
N LEU A 95 3.97 -4.95 7.11
CA LEU A 95 2.60 -5.40 7.34
C LEU A 95 2.55 -6.91 7.45
N SER A 96 1.79 -7.39 8.41
CA SER A 96 1.48 -8.82 8.58
C SER A 96 0.03 -8.97 9.01
N ASP A 97 -0.53 -10.17 8.80
CA ASP A 97 -1.88 -10.45 9.26
C ASP A 97 -1.93 -10.52 10.79
N ALA A 98 -2.93 -9.88 11.37
CA ALA A 98 -3.23 -9.97 12.79
C ALA A 98 -4.38 -10.95 13.02
N SER A 99 -4.51 -11.47 14.24
CA SER A 99 -5.62 -12.32 14.63
C SER A 99 -6.96 -11.60 14.43
N GLY A 100 -7.97 -12.33 13.93
CA GLY A 100 -9.30 -11.76 13.66
C GLY A 100 -9.48 -11.08 12.31
N GLY A 101 -8.53 -11.23 11.37
CA GLY A 101 -8.62 -10.64 10.02
C GLY A 101 -8.13 -9.21 9.91
N GLY A 102 -7.51 -8.67 10.98
CA GLY A 102 -6.87 -7.37 10.99
C GLY A 102 -5.45 -7.38 10.44
N THR A 103 -4.79 -6.24 10.50
CA THR A 103 -3.41 -6.04 10.03
C THR A 103 -2.54 -5.46 11.14
N LEU A 104 -1.41 -6.11 11.40
CA LEU A 104 -0.35 -5.58 12.25
C LEU A 104 0.65 -4.84 11.39
N MET A 105 0.85 -3.56 11.65
CA MET A 105 1.93 -2.75 11.09
C MET A 105 3.02 -2.57 12.14
N LYS A 106 4.25 -2.93 11.79
CA LYS A 106 5.46 -2.55 12.53
C LYS A 106 6.17 -1.46 11.74
N TRP A 107 6.58 -0.40 12.41
CA TRP A 107 7.21 0.73 11.74
C TRP A 107 8.43 1.22 12.52
N ALA A 108 9.37 1.83 11.81
CA ALA A 108 10.54 2.47 12.39
C ALA A 108 10.95 3.69 11.58
N ALA A 109 11.49 4.71 12.26
CA ALA A 109 12.06 5.88 11.62
C ALA A 109 13.36 6.30 12.31
N ASP A 110 14.41 6.53 11.51
CA ASP A 110 15.65 7.20 11.94
C ASP A 110 15.58 8.67 11.51
N VAL A 111 15.54 9.56 12.48
CA VAL A 111 15.37 11.01 12.29
C VAL A 111 16.66 11.73 12.68
N LYS A 112 17.23 12.50 11.75
CA LYS A 112 18.37 13.38 11.96
C LYS A 112 17.93 14.82 11.71
N ILE A 113 18.09 15.68 12.72
CA ILE A 113 17.75 17.10 12.63
C ILE A 113 19.03 17.90 12.86
N ALA A 114 19.35 18.79 11.93
CA ALA A 114 20.50 19.68 11.99
C ALA A 114 20.05 21.14 12.03
N GLY A 115 20.99 22.04 12.33
CA GLY A 115 20.76 23.46 12.49
C GLY A 115 20.36 23.86 13.92
N PRO A 116 19.97 25.12 14.15
CA PRO A 116 19.55 25.61 15.47
C PRO A 116 18.48 24.77 16.16
N VAL A 117 17.48 24.27 15.43
CA VAL A 117 16.47 23.38 15.98
C VAL A 117 17.07 22.05 16.45
N GLY A 118 17.98 21.46 15.68
CA GLY A 118 18.71 20.23 16.09
C GLY A 118 19.51 20.43 17.37
N SER A 119 20.03 21.63 17.61
CA SER A 119 20.79 21.98 18.80
C SER A 119 19.96 22.02 20.10
N MET A 120 18.62 22.02 20.01
CA MET A 120 17.74 21.94 21.18
C MET A 120 17.88 20.59 21.92
N GLY A 121 18.42 19.57 21.25
CA GLY A 121 18.67 18.26 21.83
C GLY A 121 17.42 17.36 21.92
N GLN A 122 17.69 16.08 22.12
CA GLN A 122 16.64 15.05 22.13
C GLN A 122 15.56 15.26 23.20
N ARG A 123 15.94 15.78 24.37
CA ARG A 123 14.96 16.01 25.47
C ARG A 123 13.82 16.95 25.09
N VAL A 124 14.11 17.93 24.20
CA VAL A 124 13.10 18.88 23.72
C VAL A 124 12.37 18.33 22.50
N LEU A 125 13.09 17.67 21.59
CA LEU A 125 12.54 17.20 20.32
C LEU A 125 11.72 15.90 20.46
N GLN A 126 12.09 15.01 21.36
CA GLN A 126 11.44 13.71 21.52
C GLN A 126 9.92 13.80 21.82
N PRO A 127 9.45 14.65 22.75
CA PRO A 127 8.02 14.82 22.98
C PRO A 127 7.27 15.31 21.74
N ILE A 128 7.88 16.22 20.98
CA ILE A 128 7.29 16.77 19.75
C ILE A 128 7.16 15.68 18.70
N VAL A 129 8.22 14.89 18.48
CA VAL A 129 8.20 13.77 17.54
C VAL A 129 7.16 12.73 17.95
N ASN A 130 7.11 12.36 19.22
CA ASN A 130 6.12 11.40 19.72
C ASN A 130 4.69 11.89 19.49
N GLN A 131 4.42 13.18 19.73
CA GLN A 131 3.11 13.78 19.48
C GLN A 131 2.74 13.70 17.98
N GLN A 132 3.69 14.01 17.08
CA GLN A 132 3.45 13.92 15.64
C GLN A 132 3.17 12.47 15.21
N VAL A 133 3.91 11.50 15.73
CA VAL A 133 3.69 10.07 15.47
C VAL A 133 2.28 9.65 15.91
N GLN A 134 1.85 10.01 17.11
CA GLN A 134 0.50 9.67 17.59
C GLN A 134 -0.60 10.31 16.72
N HIS A 135 -0.38 11.54 16.25
CA HIS A 135 -1.31 12.21 15.35
C HIS A 135 -1.44 11.46 14.02
N VAL A 136 -0.30 11.13 13.39
CA VAL A 136 -0.28 10.37 12.12
C VAL A 136 -0.94 9.01 12.27
N LEU A 137 -0.62 8.25 13.33
CA LEU A 137 -1.22 6.93 13.56
C LEU A 137 -2.73 7.01 13.80
N GLY A 138 -3.21 8.04 14.53
CA GLY A 138 -4.63 8.27 14.73
C GLY A 138 -5.37 8.59 13.42
N ALA A 139 -4.80 9.49 12.62
CA ALA A 139 -5.37 9.84 11.31
C ALA A 139 -5.34 8.66 10.32
N LEU A 140 -4.31 7.80 10.39
CA LEU A 140 -4.26 6.56 9.59
C LEU A 140 -5.37 5.59 9.98
N ASP A 141 -5.67 5.44 11.29
CA ASP A 141 -6.80 4.61 11.73
C ASP A 141 -8.12 5.09 11.12
N GLU A 142 -8.38 6.39 11.17
CA GLU A 142 -9.58 6.99 10.59
C GLU A 142 -9.68 6.70 9.09
N ARG A 143 -8.60 6.91 8.34
CA ARG A 143 -8.55 6.64 6.89
C ARG A 143 -8.75 5.16 6.55
N VAL A 144 -8.15 4.27 7.33
CA VAL A 144 -8.32 2.82 7.15
C VAL A 144 -9.76 2.40 7.42
N GLN A 145 -10.42 2.96 8.44
CA GLN A 145 -11.82 2.67 8.73
C GLN A 145 -12.75 3.22 7.64
N GLU A 146 -12.51 4.43 7.12
CA GLU A 146 -13.23 5.00 5.98
C GLU A 146 -13.10 4.10 4.74
N ALA A 147 -11.87 3.67 4.41
CA ALA A 147 -11.59 2.79 3.29
C ALA A 147 -12.25 1.42 3.45
N LYS A 148 -12.24 0.84 4.66
CA LYS A 148 -12.93 -0.41 4.98
C LYS A 148 -14.44 -0.29 4.77
N GLY A 149 -15.06 0.82 5.18
CA GLY A 149 -16.49 1.08 5.01
C GLY A 149 -16.91 1.33 3.57
N SER A 150 -15.97 1.74 2.71
CA SER A 150 -16.20 2.01 1.29
C SER A 150 -16.00 0.80 0.39
N GLN A 151 -15.40 -0.28 0.88
CA GLN A 151 -15.29 -1.54 0.14
C GLN A 151 -16.61 -2.30 0.22
N PRO A 152 -17.17 -2.76 -0.92
CA PRO A 152 -18.30 -3.70 -0.88
C PRO A 152 -17.88 -4.94 -0.08
N PRO A 153 -18.82 -5.59 0.66
CA PRO A 153 -18.51 -6.80 1.39
C PRO A 153 -17.81 -7.79 0.45
N ALA A 154 -16.69 -8.35 0.88
CA ALA A 154 -16.03 -9.41 0.12
C ALA A 154 -17.09 -10.47 -0.19
N GLU A 155 -17.41 -10.67 -1.48
CA GLU A 155 -18.29 -11.76 -1.89
C GLU A 155 -17.63 -13.04 -1.34
N GLY A 156 -18.30 -13.66 -0.39
CA GLY A 156 -17.92 -14.98 0.10
C GLY A 156 -17.76 -15.94 -1.08
N PRO A 157 -17.05 -17.04 -0.93
CA PRO A 157 -16.84 -18.00 -2.01
C PRO A 157 -18.21 -18.32 -2.60
N LYS A 158 -18.39 -18.02 -3.89
CA LYS A 158 -19.57 -18.44 -4.64
C LYS A 158 -19.54 -19.96 -4.61
N ASP A 159 -20.49 -20.52 -3.85
CA ASP A 159 -20.77 -21.97 -3.90
C ASP A 159 -21.25 -22.26 -5.32
N TYR A 160 -20.29 -22.68 -6.15
CA TYR A 160 -20.62 -23.31 -7.42
C TYR A 160 -21.12 -24.70 -7.06
N GLY A 161 -22.42 -24.82 -6.85
CA GLY A 161 -23.10 -26.09 -6.80
C GLY A 161 -22.64 -26.98 -7.97
N PRO A 162 -22.58 -28.30 -7.76
CA PRO A 162 -22.11 -29.21 -8.80
C PRO A 162 -22.90 -29.00 -10.10
N PRO A 163 -22.24 -29.11 -11.28
CA PRO A 163 -22.95 -28.99 -12.54
C PRO A 163 -24.06 -30.04 -12.58
N ALA A 164 -25.25 -29.59 -12.93
CA ALA A 164 -26.39 -30.47 -13.14
C ALA A 164 -26.00 -31.52 -14.21
N ASP A 165 -25.97 -32.76 -13.80
CA ASP A 165 -25.89 -33.90 -14.72
C ASP A 165 -27.04 -33.82 -15.71
N SER A 166 -26.74 -33.46 -16.94
CA SER A 166 -27.64 -33.62 -18.07
C SER A 166 -27.32 -34.95 -18.74
N ASP A 167 -27.69 -36.05 -18.07
CA ASP A 167 -27.91 -37.32 -18.72
C ASP A 167 -29.22 -37.24 -19.51
N ALA A 168 -29.07 -37.00 -20.79
CA ALA A 168 -30.12 -37.30 -21.76
C ALA A 168 -29.42 -38.00 -22.92
N ASP A 169 -29.43 -39.29 -22.82
CA ASP A 169 -29.14 -40.24 -23.86
C ASP A 169 -30.28 -40.23 -24.89
N PRO A 170 -30.03 -40.08 -26.20
CA PRO A 170 -30.99 -40.52 -27.20
C PRO A 170 -30.52 -41.82 -27.82
N GLU A 171 -31.37 -42.85 -27.72
CA GLU A 171 -31.29 -44.16 -28.33
C GLU A 171 -31.00 -44.11 -29.84
N PRO A 172 -30.35 -45.18 -30.41
CA PRO A 172 -29.99 -45.21 -31.83
C PRO A 172 -31.14 -45.74 -32.68
N GLU A 173 -31.60 -44.92 -33.60
CA GLU A 173 -32.43 -45.42 -34.73
C GLU A 173 -31.55 -46.01 -35.82
N SER A 174 -31.79 -47.26 -36.12
CA SER A 174 -31.24 -48.06 -37.21
C SER A 174 -31.72 -47.60 -38.57
N GLY A 175 -30.83 -47.55 -39.54
CA GLY A 175 -31.27 -47.39 -40.95
C GLY A 175 -30.12 -47.34 -41.97
N THR A 176 -29.66 -48.49 -42.33
CA THR A 176 -29.20 -48.99 -43.66
C THR A 176 -28.67 -48.05 -44.76
N SER A 177 -27.50 -48.53 -45.25
CA SER A 177 -27.16 -48.76 -46.67
C SER A 177 -26.57 -47.64 -47.51
N GLY A 178 -25.44 -47.95 -48.15
CA GLY A 178 -24.99 -47.43 -49.43
C GLY A 178 -23.52 -47.00 -49.47
N ALA A 179 -22.69 -47.96 -49.67
CA ALA A 179 -21.75 -48.17 -50.81
C ALA A 179 -20.84 -47.02 -51.24
N GLU A 180 -19.62 -47.37 -51.23
CA GLU A 180 -18.56 -47.33 -52.28
C GLU A 180 -17.64 -46.13 -52.38
N GLU A 181 -16.40 -46.52 -52.30
CA GLU A 181 -15.20 -46.20 -53.12
C GLU A 181 -14.68 -44.78 -53.01
N GLY A 182 -13.46 -44.54 -52.83
CA GLY A 182 -12.21 -45.20 -53.15
C GLY A 182 -11.05 -44.27 -52.91
N ILE A 183 -9.95 -44.89 -52.63
CA ILE A 183 -8.58 -44.52 -53.05
C ILE A 183 -7.84 -43.48 -52.19
N SER A 184 -6.92 -44.05 -51.41
CA SER A 184 -5.60 -43.47 -51.01
C SER A 184 -4.72 -43.28 -52.27
N PRO A 185 -3.45 -42.90 -52.20
CA PRO A 185 -2.62 -42.28 -51.15
C PRO A 185 -1.61 -41.24 -51.78
N ILE A 186 -0.51 -41.04 -51.01
CA ILE A 186 0.87 -40.55 -51.46
C ILE A 186 1.06 -39.03 -51.19
N SER A 187 1.96 -38.70 -50.44
CA SER A 187 3.38 -38.79 -50.18
C SER A 187 3.96 -37.46 -49.77
N ASP A 188 4.82 -37.60 -48.83
CA ASP A 188 6.23 -37.13 -48.73
C ASP A 188 6.54 -35.64 -48.55
N GLU A 189 7.01 -35.41 -47.36
CA GLU A 189 8.33 -34.87 -46.96
C GLU A 189 9.05 -33.82 -47.83
N PRO A 190 10.13 -33.29 -47.23
CA PRO A 190 10.34 -32.19 -46.32
C PRO A 190 11.17 -31.09 -47.01
N TYR A 191 11.50 -29.98 -46.33
CA TYR A 191 12.78 -29.27 -46.46
C TYR A 191 12.91 -28.14 -45.42
N GLU A 192 13.86 -28.30 -44.54
CA GLU A 192 14.89 -27.40 -44.07
C GLU A 192 15.07 -26.08 -44.79
N GLN A 193 15.16 -25.04 -44.06
CA GLN A 193 16.32 -24.17 -43.77
C GLN A 193 15.91 -23.10 -42.77
#